data_b30099478d713f0a8fa1cdbf3fa10227
#
_entry.id   b30099478d713f0a8fa1cdbf3fa10227
#
_cell.length_a   1.000
_cell.length_b   1.000
_cell.length_c   1.000
_cell.angle_alpha   90.00
_cell.angle_beta   90.00
_cell.angle_gamma   90.00
#
_symmetry.space_group_name_H-M   'P 1'
#
loop_
_entity.id
_entity.type
_entity.pdbx_description
1 polymer ?
#
loop_
_entity_poly.entity_id
_entity_poly.type
_entity_poly.pdbx_seq_one_letter_code
_entity_poly.pdbx_strand_id
1 'polypeptide(L)'
;MRGAWLSRRAMVKAVLAAIGAFSVSWRRRALAAPVEITLPDRVPAETFTFEAKGIEGWTTVDGQWAVEEMAGAPSGKKVLVQRATKNEFNVIVAPPGPYTDVDVSMKFRPISGREDASGGIVFRFTDGKYYVVRANALEGNFRFYHYDRGRRQLASAGVKPPALGQWHSVRVVALGDHVQAWLDGMLYLDHRDTRFKSGRAGLWTKADSITAFDDLTIRGVGIGG
;
A
#
# COMPACT_ATOMS: atom_id res chain seq x y z
N MET A 1 -92.43 9.46 26.90
CA MET A 1 -92.59 8.29 26.05
C MET A 1 -91.78 8.53 24.76
N ARG A 2 -90.91 7.62 24.45
CA ARG A 2 -90.19 7.33 23.21
C ARG A 2 -89.25 8.43 22.67
N GLY A 3 -88.00 8.18 22.88
CA GLY A 3 -86.88 8.86 22.26
C GLY A 3 -86.68 8.48 20.82
N ALA A 4 -86.12 9.42 20.07
CA ALA A 4 -85.58 9.18 18.72
C ALA A 4 -84.09 9.47 18.69
N TRP A 5 -83.34 8.45 18.40
CA TRP A 5 -81.91 8.49 18.16
C TRP A 5 -81.66 9.14 16.79
N LEU A 6 -80.90 10.22 16.75
CA LEU A 6 -80.36 10.75 15.53
C LEU A 6 -78.89 10.41 15.42
N SER A 7 -78.58 9.59 14.42
CA SER A 7 -77.24 9.15 14.08
C SER A 7 -76.39 10.30 13.55
N ARG A 8 -75.21 10.46 14.14
CA ARG A 8 -74.18 11.36 13.66
C ARG A 8 -73.49 10.69 12.47
N ARG A 9 -73.70 11.18 11.28
CA ARG A 9 -72.80 11.00 10.14
C ARG A 9 -72.10 12.34 9.89
N ALA A 10 -70.88 12.44 10.35
CA ALA A 10 -70.02 13.56 10.10
C ALA A 10 -69.56 13.54 8.65
N MET A 11 -69.74 14.68 7.96
CA MET A 11 -69.09 14.96 6.71
C MET A 11 -67.58 15.15 6.92
N VAL A 12 -66.75 14.24 6.41
CA VAL A 12 -65.35 14.46 6.27
C VAL A 12 -65.10 15.20 4.96
N LYS A 13 -64.79 16.50 5.06
CA LYS A 13 -64.27 17.26 3.95
C LYS A 13 -62.80 16.84 3.73
N ALA A 14 -62.56 16.20 2.61
CA ALA A 14 -61.20 15.88 2.17
C ALA A 14 -60.50 17.18 1.73
N VAL A 15 -59.50 17.60 2.49
CA VAL A 15 -58.55 18.61 2.08
C VAL A 15 -57.39 17.86 1.42
N LEU A 16 -57.33 17.88 0.10
CA LEU A 16 -56.18 17.42 -0.67
C LEU A 16 -55.06 18.47 -0.52
N ALA A 17 -54.15 18.21 0.41
CA ALA A 17 -52.89 18.92 0.46
C ALA A 17 -51.96 18.34 -0.61
N ALA A 18 -51.71 19.11 -1.67
CA ALA A 18 -50.68 18.80 -2.65
C ALA A 18 -49.31 18.95 -2.00
N ILE A 19 -48.73 17.84 -1.52
CA ILE A 19 -47.33 17.79 -1.11
C ILE A 19 -46.51 17.69 -2.38
N GLY A 20 -46.02 18.84 -2.85
CA GLY A 20 -45.01 18.89 -3.89
C GLY A 20 -43.73 18.23 -3.39
N ALA A 21 -43.44 17.01 -3.85
CA ALA A 21 -42.20 16.35 -3.61
C ALA A 21 -41.08 17.08 -4.36
N PHE A 22 -40.41 18.01 -3.68
CA PHE A 22 -39.13 18.54 -4.15
C PHE A 22 -38.08 17.41 -4.04
N SER A 23 -37.92 16.65 -5.11
CA SER A 23 -36.79 15.72 -5.24
C SER A 23 -35.52 16.56 -5.48
N VAL A 24 -34.82 16.90 -4.38
CA VAL A 24 -33.46 17.41 -4.44
C VAL A 24 -32.58 16.28 -4.93
N SER A 25 -32.35 16.20 -6.22
CA SER A 25 -31.38 15.26 -6.79
C SER A 25 -29.99 15.74 -6.38
N TRP A 26 -29.47 15.16 -5.30
CA TRP A 26 -28.07 15.27 -4.95
C TRP A 26 -27.27 14.57 -6.06
N ARG A 27 -26.92 15.28 -7.10
CA ARG A 27 -25.90 14.85 -8.03
C ARG A 27 -24.61 14.75 -7.21
N ARG A 28 -24.28 13.55 -6.73
CA ARG A 28 -22.92 13.25 -6.27
C ARG A 28 -22.02 13.59 -7.46
N ARG A 29 -21.31 14.72 -7.38
CA ARG A 29 -20.18 14.94 -8.28
C ARG A 29 -19.28 13.73 -8.07
N ALA A 30 -19.21 12.84 -9.05
CA ALA A 30 -18.16 11.82 -9.08
C ALA A 30 -16.84 12.61 -9.03
N LEU A 31 -16.13 12.49 -7.92
CA LEU A 31 -14.76 12.97 -7.86
C LEU A 31 -14.03 12.20 -8.97
N ALA A 32 -13.39 12.93 -9.87
CA ALA A 32 -12.55 12.31 -10.89
C ALA A 32 -11.56 11.37 -10.18
N ALA A 33 -11.39 10.17 -10.70
CA ALA A 33 -10.37 9.27 -10.18
C ALA A 33 -9.02 10.02 -10.18
N PRO A 34 -8.20 9.86 -9.14
CA PRO A 34 -6.89 10.50 -9.10
C PRO A 34 -6.09 10.08 -10.33
N VAL A 35 -5.43 11.05 -10.96
CA VAL A 35 -4.57 10.77 -12.11
C VAL A 35 -3.36 9.99 -11.60
N GLU A 36 -3.15 8.79 -12.13
CA GLU A 36 -1.98 7.97 -11.79
C GLU A 36 -0.72 8.57 -12.42
N ILE A 37 0.34 8.69 -11.61
CA ILE A 37 1.66 9.05 -12.10
C ILE A 37 2.37 7.79 -12.59
N THR A 38 3.08 7.89 -13.73
CA THR A 38 3.78 6.77 -14.34
C THR A 38 5.14 7.20 -14.86
N LEU A 39 6.13 6.30 -14.79
CA LEU A 39 7.38 6.49 -15.53
C LEU A 39 7.16 6.29 -17.04
N PRO A 40 7.97 6.94 -17.90
CA PRO A 40 7.96 6.66 -19.32
C PRO A 40 8.20 5.17 -19.63
N ASP A 41 7.51 4.61 -20.63
CA ASP A 41 7.61 3.19 -20.99
C ASP A 41 9.02 2.74 -21.37
N ARG A 42 9.84 3.67 -21.89
CA ARG A 42 11.25 3.41 -22.27
C ARG A 42 12.18 3.12 -21.08
N VAL A 43 11.76 3.40 -19.82
CA VAL A 43 12.57 3.07 -18.65
C VAL A 43 12.55 1.56 -18.45
N PRO A 44 13.70 0.87 -18.52
CA PRO A 44 13.73 -0.59 -18.40
C PRO A 44 13.33 -1.04 -17.00
N ALA A 45 12.76 -2.24 -16.94
CA ALA A 45 12.42 -2.91 -15.69
C ALA A 45 13.45 -4.00 -15.36
N GLU A 46 13.84 -4.10 -14.11
CA GLU A 46 14.57 -5.24 -13.56
C GLU A 46 13.70 -5.96 -12.54
N THR A 47 13.53 -7.28 -12.72
CA THR A 47 12.68 -8.10 -11.86
C THR A 47 13.49 -9.17 -11.15
N PHE A 48 13.29 -9.27 -9.84
CA PHE A 48 13.94 -10.25 -8.96
C PHE A 48 12.91 -11.28 -8.53
N THR A 49 13.06 -12.50 -9.05
CA THR A 49 12.23 -13.67 -8.70
C THR A 49 12.96 -14.63 -7.75
N PHE A 50 14.20 -14.31 -7.39
CA PHE A 50 15.07 -15.07 -6.49
C PHE A 50 15.44 -16.49 -6.95
N GLU A 51 15.06 -16.91 -8.16
CA GLU A 51 15.31 -18.25 -8.68
C GLU A 51 16.77 -18.52 -9.01
N ALA A 52 17.41 -17.65 -9.79
CA ALA A 52 18.73 -17.89 -10.33
C ALA A 52 19.87 -17.30 -9.47
N LYS A 53 19.75 -16.00 -9.13
CA LYS A 53 20.83 -15.26 -8.45
C LYS A 53 20.60 -15.06 -6.95
N GLY A 54 19.41 -15.43 -6.45
CA GLY A 54 19.08 -15.19 -5.06
C GLY A 54 19.21 -13.71 -4.68
N ILE A 55 20.01 -13.42 -3.65
CA ILE A 55 20.32 -12.07 -3.17
C ILE A 55 21.77 -11.65 -3.44
N GLU A 56 22.40 -12.17 -4.49
CA GLU A 56 23.74 -11.76 -4.89
C GLU A 56 23.74 -10.24 -5.24
N GLY A 57 24.70 -9.51 -4.67
CA GLY A 57 24.82 -8.07 -4.84
C GLY A 57 23.86 -7.21 -4.00
N TRP A 58 22.93 -7.81 -3.27
CA TRP A 58 22.07 -7.09 -2.35
C TRP A 58 22.82 -6.63 -1.10
N THR A 59 22.36 -5.54 -0.49
CA THR A 59 22.91 -5.02 0.75
C THR A 59 21.91 -5.25 1.89
N THR A 60 22.20 -6.18 2.79
CA THR A 60 21.48 -6.31 4.06
C THR A 60 21.91 -5.17 4.98
N VAL A 61 20.97 -4.30 5.32
CA VAL A 61 21.16 -3.21 6.27
C VAL A 61 20.88 -3.72 7.67
N ASP A 62 19.79 -4.47 7.83
CA ASP A 62 19.40 -5.15 9.07
C ASP A 62 18.44 -6.31 8.75
N GLY A 63 18.30 -7.27 9.66
CA GLY A 63 17.43 -8.42 9.50
C GLY A 63 18.15 -9.70 9.12
N GLN A 64 17.38 -10.79 8.98
CA GLN A 64 17.83 -12.10 8.55
C GLN A 64 17.09 -12.48 7.27
N TRP A 65 17.78 -12.31 6.15
CA TRP A 65 17.22 -12.49 4.82
C TRP A 65 17.78 -13.75 4.18
N ALA A 66 16.91 -14.66 3.74
CA ALA A 66 17.30 -15.91 3.10
C ALA A 66 16.37 -16.22 1.93
N VAL A 67 16.94 -16.82 0.89
CA VAL A 67 16.14 -17.38 -0.22
C VAL A 67 15.75 -18.80 0.16
N GLU A 68 14.45 -19.07 0.09
CA GLU A 68 13.86 -20.35 0.52
C GLU A 68 12.89 -20.88 -0.54
N GLU A 69 12.73 -22.19 -0.62
CA GLU A 69 11.65 -22.80 -1.38
C GLU A 69 10.33 -22.63 -0.66
N MET A 70 9.30 -22.21 -1.41
CA MET A 70 7.96 -21.99 -0.86
C MET A 70 6.88 -22.45 -1.84
N ALA A 71 6.03 -23.35 -1.39
CA ALA A 71 4.88 -23.79 -2.17
C ALA A 71 3.92 -22.60 -2.44
N GLY A 72 3.51 -22.47 -3.71
CA GLY A 72 2.65 -21.37 -4.15
C GLY A 72 3.38 -20.02 -4.22
N ALA A 73 4.70 -20.02 -4.45
CA ALA A 73 5.45 -18.83 -4.83
C ALA A 73 4.83 -18.22 -6.10
N PRO A 74 4.74 -16.89 -6.22
CA PRO A 74 4.22 -16.22 -7.43
C PRO A 74 5.02 -16.53 -8.69
N SER A 75 6.34 -16.61 -8.56
CA SER A 75 7.26 -17.00 -9.63
C SER A 75 8.10 -18.20 -9.20
N GLY A 76 8.09 -19.28 -10.00
CA GLY A 76 8.94 -20.44 -9.77
C GLY A 76 8.67 -21.16 -8.45
N LYS A 77 9.75 -21.33 -7.62
CA LYS A 77 9.71 -22.07 -6.36
C LYS A 77 10.36 -21.32 -5.20
N LYS A 78 11.18 -20.31 -5.48
CA LYS A 78 11.98 -19.62 -4.48
C LYS A 78 11.42 -18.23 -4.18
N VAL A 79 11.55 -17.83 -2.94
CA VAL A 79 11.13 -16.51 -2.46
C VAL A 79 12.19 -15.97 -1.50
N LEU A 80 12.27 -14.66 -1.33
CA LEU A 80 13.09 -14.06 -0.29
C LEU A 80 12.27 -13.95 1.00
N VAL A 81 12.81 -14.47 2.11
CA VAL A 81 12.13 -14.44 3.41
C VAL A 81 12.95 -13.64 4.42
N GLN A 82 12.28 -12.74 5.14
CA GLN A 82 12.80 -12.09 6.33
C GLN A 82 12.36 -12.88 7.58
N ARG A 83 13.34 -13.23 8.47
CA ARG A 83 13.10 -14.08 9.65
C ARG A 83 13.55 -13.51 10.99
N ALA A 84 14.22 -12.37 11.02
CA ALA A 84 14.57 -11.73 12.29
C ALA A 84 13.30 -11.29 13.06
N THR A 85 13.31 -11.49 14.37
CA THR A 85 12.15 -11.24 15.26
C THR A 85 12.45 -10.27 16.40
N LYS A 86 13.66 -9.67 16.42
CA LYS A 86 14.09 -8.80 17.53
C LYS A 86 14.49 -7.39 17.12
N ASN A 87 14.59 -7.13 15.82
CA ASN A 87 15.02 -5.84 15.31
C ASN A 87 13.82 -4.88 15.23
N GLU A 88 14.08 -3.59 15.41
CA GLU A 88 13.04 -2.59 15.22
C GLU A 88 12.60 -2.53 13.76
N PHE A 89 13.57 -2.49 12.83
CA PHE A 89 13.32 -2.51 11.38
C PHE A 89 14.28 -3.47 10.70
N ASN A 90 13.78 -4.24 9.74
CA ASN A 90 14.58 -5.12 8.90
C ASN A 90 14.57 -4.56 7.48
N VAL A 91 15.74 -4.32 6.91
CA VAL A 91 15.91 -3.65 5.61
C VAL A 91 16.94 -4.38 4.77
N ILE A 92 16.59 -4.66 3.52
CA ILE A 92 17.51 -5.14 2.49
C ILE A 92 17.33 -4.30 1.23
N VAL A 93 18.42 -3.92 0.59
CA VAL A 93 18.45 -3.00 -0.54
C VAL A 93 18.96 -3.71 -1.79
N ALA A 94 18.21 -3.61 -2.88
CA ALA A 94 18.56 -4.22 -4.15
C ALA A 94 19.78 -3.55 -4.80
N PRO A 95 20.54 -4.28 -5.66
CA PRO A 95 21.76 -3.78 -6.29
C PRO A 95 21.56 -2.54 -7.17
N PRO A 96 20.49 -2.44 -7.97
CA PRO A 96 20.40 -1.36 -8.97
C PRO A 96 20.15 0.02 -8.36
N GLY A 97 20.56 1.05 -9.08
CA GLY A 97 20.44 2.46 -8.70
C GLY A 97 21.79 3.10 -8.39
N PRO A 98 21.83 4.32 -7.81
CA PRO A 98 20.68 5.08 -7.29
C PRO A 98 19.78 5.70 -8.35
N TYR A 99 18.51 5.91 -8.00
CA TYR A 99 17.47 6.48 -8.86
C TYR A 99 16.91 7.77 -8.29
N THR A 100 16.56 8.72 -9.16
CA THR A 100 15.78 9.91 -8.81
C THR A 100 14.30 9.62 -8.79
N ASP A 101 13.80 9.00 -9.86
CA ASP A 101 12.41 8.63 -10.04
C ASP A 101 12.30 7.11 -10.15
N VAL A 102 11.28 6.54 -9.51
CA VAL A 102 11.12 5.09 -9.46
C VAL A 102 9.66 4.67 -9.58
N ASP A 103 9.46 3.49 -10.16
CA ASP A 103 8.25 2.68 -10.08
C ASP A 103 8.68 1.31 -9.57
N VAL A 104 8.32 1.00 -8.35
CA VAL A 104 8.71 -0.25 -7.67
C VAL A 104 7.47 -1.02 -7.30
N SER A 105 7.41 -2.28 -7.67
CA SER A 105 6.34 -3.20 -7.25
C SER A 105 6.92 -4.47 -6.69
N MET A 106 6.17 -5.11 -5.78
CA MET A 106 6.53 -6.39 -5.19
C MET A 106 5.30 -7.21 -4.86
N LYS A 107 5.49 -8.52 -4.74
CA LYS A 107 4.57 -9.39 -4.00
C LYS A 107 5.11 -9.66 -2.62
N PHE A 108 4.23 -9.69 -1.61
CA PHE A 108 4.58 -10.04 -0.25
C PHE A 108 3.52 -10.96 0.37
N ARG A 109 3.96 -11.85 1.24
CA ARG A 109 3.11 -12.75 2.01
C ARG A 109 3.48 -12.63 3.48
N PRO A 110 2.68 -11.94 4.31
CA PRO A 110 2.90 -11.92 5.75
C PRO A 110 2.64 -13.32 6.30
N ILE A 111 3.64 -13.93 6.91
CA ILE A 111 3.57 -15.31 7.41
C ILE A 111 3.12 -15.29 8.87
N SER A 112 3.80 -14.48 9.70
CA SER A 112 3.52 -14.34 11.12
C SER A 112 4.11 -13.07 11.70
N GLY A 113 3.65 -12.72 12.88
CA GLY A 113 4.11 -11.65 13.75
C GLY A 113 3.10 -11.45 14.87
N ARG A 114 3.53 -10.99 16.02
CA ARG A 114 2.67 -10.64 17.17
C ARG A 114 2.64 -9.14 17.38
N GLU A 115 3.80 -8.50 17.30
CA GLU A 115 3.94 -7.06 17.39
C GLU A 115 3.64 -6.40 16.04
N ASP A 116 4.11 -7.01 14.96
CA ASP A 116 3.93 -6.52 13.60
C ASP A 116 3.87 -7.70 12.61
N ALA A 117 3.13 -7.57 11.52
CA ALA A 117 3.10 -8.54 10.42
C ALA A 117 3.05 -7.77 9.10
N SER A 118 4.13 -7.07 8.78
CA SER A 118 4.20 -6.14 7.67
C SER A 118 5.13 -6.58 6.55
N GLY A 119 4.85 -6.03 5.38
CA GLY A 119 5.75 -5.99 4.24
C GLY A 119 5.74 -4.60 3.61
N GLY A 120 6.90 -4.11 3.19
CA GLY A 120 7.04 -2.77 2.64
C GLY A 120 8.13 -2.64 1.60
N ILE A 121 8.00 -1.57 0.80
CA ILE A 121 8.99 -1.11 -0.18
C ILE A 121 9.75 0.05 0.43
N VAL A 122 11.08 -0.07 0.48
CA VAL A 122 12.02 1.04 0.69
C VAL A 122 12.36 1.67 -0.64
N PHE A 123 12.44 2.99 -0.70
CA PHE A 123 12.93 3.70 -1.88
C PHE A 123 13.68 4.97 -1.48
N ARG A 124 14.51 5.48 -2.39
CA ARG A 124 15.45 6.57 -2.14
C ARG A 124 16.34 6.32 -0.92
N PHE A 125 16.76 5.07 -0.76
CA PHE A 125 17.69 4.69 0.31
C PHE A 125 19.09 5.25 0.03
N THR A 126 19.59 6.06 0.96
CA THR A 126 20.93 6.64 0.94
C THR A 126 21.43 6.83 2.37
N ASP A 127 22.58 6.23 2.71
CA ASP A 127 23.25 6.41 4.00
C ASP A 127 22.34 6.21 5.22
N GLY A 128 21.50 5.15 5.18
CA GLY A 128 20.57 4.80 6.25
C GLY A 128 19.30 5.66 6.30
N LYS A 129 19.14 6.63 5.41
CA LYS A 129 17.92 7.42 5.25
C LYS A 129 17.09 6.86 4.11
N TYR A 130 15.77 6.85 4.25
CA TYR A 130 14.89 6.29 3.23
C TYR A 130 13.43 6.70 3.41
N TYR A 131 12.66 6.51 2.35
CA TYR A 131 11.22 6.40 2.43
C TYR A 131 10.80 4.93 2.50
N VAL A 132 9.67 4.67 3.17
CA VAL A 132 9.05 3.36 3.19
C VAL A 132 7.53 3.46 3.11
N VAL A 133 6.95 2.65 2.21
CA VAL A 133 5.51 2.37 2.17
C VAL A 133 5.30 0.94 2.60
N ARG A 134 4.40 0.70 3.54
CA ARG A 134 4.15 -0.63 4.09
C ARG A 134 2.68 -0.92 4.34
N ALA A 135 2.26 -2.18 4.18
CA ALA A 135 1.01 -2.73 4.68
C ALA A 135 1.27 -3.59 5.91
N ASN A 136 0.29 -3.68 6.82
CA ASN A 136 0.38 -4.49 8.04
C ASN A 136 -0.88 -5.34 8.20
N ALA A 137 -0.70 -6.65 8.34
CA ALA A 137 -1.78 -7.61 8.48
C ALA A 137 -2.54 -7.49 9.83
N LEU A 138 -1.93 -6.91 10.86
CA LEU A 138 -2.52 -6.77 12.19
C LEU A 138 -3.25 -5.43 12.40
N GLU A 139 -2.89 -4.38 11.67
CA GLU A 139 -3.34 -3.01 11.97
C GLU A 139 -4.39 -2.45 10.98
N GLY A 140 -4.64 -3.11 9.85
CA GLY A 140 -5.61 -2.62 8.85
C GLY A 140 -5.25 -1.24 8.29
N ASN A 141 -3.97 -0.95 8.15
CA ASN A 141 -3.51 0.32 7.61
C ASN A 141 -2.39 0.15 6.59
N PHE A 142 -2.37 1.09 5.65
CA PHE A 142 -1.34 1.26 4.64
C PHE A 142 -0.71 2.62 4.85
N ARG A 143 0.61 2.66 5.12
CA ARG A 143 1.26 3.88 5.61
C ARG A 143 2.52 4.20 4.85
N PHE A 144 2.78 5.50 4.73
CA PHE A 144 3.99 6.08 4.17
C PHE A 144 4.78 6.81 5.25
N TYR A 145 6.08 6.53 5.33
CA TYR A 145 7.00 7.11 6.29
C TYR A 145 8.29 7.58 5.63
N HIS A 146 8.99 8.49 6.30
CA HIS A 146 10.42 8.66 6.13
C HIS A 146 11.18 8.16 7.36
N TYR A 147 12.43 7.76 7.17
CA TYR A 147 13.38 7.41 8.20
C TYR A 147 14.64 8.27 8.05
N ASP A 148 15.00 9.02 9.12
CA ASP A 148 16.26 9.72 9.30
C ASP A 148 16.54 9.75 10.80
N ARG A 149 17.35 8.80 11.31
CA ARG A 149 17.60 8.59 12.74
C ARG A 149 16.31 8.39 13.57
N GLY A 150 15.25 7.95 12.93
CA GLY A 150 13.95 7.68 13.50
C GLY A 150 12.84 7.77 12.46
N ARG A 151 11.81 6.96 12.65
CA ARG A 151 10.68 6.87 11.71
C ARG A 151 9.63 7.94 11.99
N ARG A 152 9.20 8.66 10.95
CA ARG A 152 8.12 9.66 11.00
C ARG A 152 7.08 9.37 9.92
N GLN A 153 5.81 9.31 10.31
CA GLN A 153 4.69 9.09 9.38
C GLN A 153 4.43 10.34 8.54
N LEU A 154 4.23 10.13 7.22
CA LEU A 154 3.87 11.15 6.25
C LEU A 154 2.40 11.04 5.83
N ALA A 155 1.94 9.82 5.55
CA ALA A 155 0.56 9.56 5.15
C ALA A 155 0.07 8.20 5.68
N SER A 156 -1.25 8.04 5.77
CA SER A 156 -1.90 6.78 6.19
C SER A 156 -3.28 6.66 5.57
N ALA A 157 -3.63 5.45 5.15
CA ALA A 157 -4.97 5.08 4.73
C ALA A 157 -5.44 3.85 5.51
N GLY A 158 -6.73 3.80 5.85
CA GLY A 158 -7.38 2.58 6.34
C GLY A 158 -7.58 1.61 5.19
N VAL A 159 -7.21 0.35 5.39
CA VAL A 159 -7.36 -0.72 4.40
C VAL A 159 -7.90 -1.98 5.07
N LYS A 160 -8.50 -2.86 4.27
CA LYS A 160 -8.69 -4.23 4.75
C LYS A 160 -7.30 -4.82 5.02
N PRO A 161 -7.04 -5.39 6.22
CA PRO A 161 -5.74 -5.99 6.52
C PRO A 161 -5.37 -7.05 5.49
N PRO A 162 -4.15 -7.06 4.97
CA PRO A 162 -3.63 -8.19 4.20
C PRO A 162 -3.77 -9.48 5.01
N ALA A 163 -4.32 -10.52 4.41
CA ALA A 163 -4.52 -11.79 5.11
C ALA A 163 -3.18 -12.50 5.34
N LEU A 164 -2.94 -13.01 6.55
CA LEU A 164 -1.79 -13.87 6.84
C LEU A 164 -1.78 -15.09 5.92
N GLY A 165 -0.61 -15.47 5.45
CA GLY A 165 -0.43 -16.63 4.58
C GLY A 165 -0.91 -16.46 3.14
N GLN A 166 -1.38 -15.27 2.74
CA GLN A 166 -1.80 -14.95 1.37
C GLN A 166 -0.82 -13.98 0.70
N TRP A 167 -0.70 -14.09 -0.62
CA TRP A 167 0.08 -13.16 -1.41
C TRP A 167 -0.71 -11.88 -1.69
N HIS A 168 -0.06 -10.76 -1.45
CA HIS A 168 -0.54 -9.40 -1.71
C HIS A 168 0.45 -8.65 -2.56
N SER A 169 0.05 -7.53 -3.15
CA SER A 169 0.94 -6.69 -3.94
C SER A 169 1.03 -5.26 -3.38
N VAL A 170 2.24 -4.71 -3.37
CA VAL A 170 2.47 -3.28 -3.15
C VAL A 170 3.16 -2.70 -4.37
N ARG A 171 2.76 -1.51 -4.79
CA ARG A 171 3.45 -0.70 -5.79
C ARG A 171 3.63 0.71 -5.26
N VAL A 172 4.76 1.31 -5.55
CA VAL A 172 5.09 2.71 -5.26
C VAL A 172 5.62 3.36 -6.51
N VAL A 173 5.07 4.50 -6.88
CA VAL A 173 5.64 5.37 -7.91
C VAL A 173 6.04 6.69 -7.26
N ALA A 174 7.28 7.10 -7.47
CA ALA A 174 7.80 8.39 -6.99
C ALA A 174 8.43 9.15 -8.15
N LEU A 175 7.80 10.28 -8.53
CA LEU A 175 8.27 11.20 -9.57
C LEU A 175 8.49 12.58 -8.96
N GLY A 176 9.72 13.06 -8.96
CA GLY A 176 10.09 14.29 -8.26
C GLY A 176 9.69 14.22 -6.78
N ASP A 177 8.79 15.08 -6.34
CA ASP A 177 8.25 15.11 -4.97
C ASP A 177 6.95 14.31 -4.80
N HIS A 178 6.35 13.86 -5.90
CA HIS A 178 5.05 13.21 -5.90
C HIS A 178 5.20 11.70 -5.72
N VAL A 179 4.52 11.15 -4.73
CA VAL A 179 4.53 9.72 -4.38
C VAL A 179 3.11 9.20 -4.37
N GLN A 180 2.86 8.17 -5.15
CA GLN A 180 1.61 7.40 -5.10
C GLN A 180 1.91 5.96 -4.71
N ALA A 181 1.00 5.32 -3.96
CA ALA A 181 1.17 3.92 -3.57
C ALA A 181 -0.14 3.14 -3.57
N TRP A 182 -0.03 1.90 -4.05
CA TRP A 182 -1.12 0.95 -4.23
C TRP A 182 -0.91 -0.29 -3.37
N LEU A 183 -2.01 -0.81 -2.85
CA LEU A 183 -2.12 -2.13 -2.24
C LEU A 183 -3.15 -2.94 -3.02
N ASP A 184 -2.77 -4.14 -3.48
CA ASP A 184 -3.61 -5.04 -4.27
C ASP A 184 -4.29 -4.34 -5.46
N GLY A 185 -3.54 -3.48 -6.15
CA GLY A 185 -3.98 -2.73 -7.32
C GLY A 185 -4.84 -1.48 -7.03
N MET A 186 -5.19 -1.20 -5.78
CA MET A 186 -5.95 0.01 -5.42
C MET A 186 -5.03 1.11 -4.92
N LEU A 187 -5.19 2.32 -5.46
CA LEU A 187 -4.48 3.52 -5.00
C LEU A 187 -5.02 3.96 -3.64
N TYR A 188 -4.15 3.99 -2.65
CA TYR A 188 -4.50 4.42 -1.29
C TYR A 188 -3.75 5.64 -0.82
N LEU A 189 -2.54 5.87 -1.33
CA LEU A 189 -1.71 6.99 -0.90
C LEU A 189 -1.33 7.86 -2.10
N ASP A 190 -1.55 9.16 -1.95
CA ASP A 190 -1.14 10.21 -2.88
C ASP A 190 -0.58 11.35 -2.01
N HIS A 191 0.73 11.58 -2.09
CA HIS A 191 1.42 12.48 -1.17
C HIS A 191 2.61 13.17 -1.85
N ARG A 192 2.99 14.35 -1.36
CA ARG A 192 4.17 15.07 -1.81
C ARG A 192 5.17 15.27 -0.68
N ASP A 193 6.43 14.93 -0.95
CA ASP A 193 7.51 15.11 0.00
C ASP A 193 8.85 15.34 -0.70
N THR A 194 9.65 16.28 -0.23
CA THR A 194 10.90 16.73 -0.87
C THR A 194 12.17 16.34 -0.13
N ARG A 195 12.08 15.57 0.99
CA ARG A 195 13.21 15.28 1.88
C ARG A 195 14.33 14.52 1.19
N PHE A 196 13.99 13.41 0.53
CA PHE A 196 14.98 12.59 -0.16
C PHE A 196 14.72 12.63 -1.66
N LYS A 197 15.80 12.89 -2.42
CA LYS A 197 15.72 13.13 -3.87
C LYS A 197 16.04 11.91 -4.69
N SER A 198 16.92 11.04 -4.17
CA SER A 198 17.42 9.88 -4.89
C SER A 198 17.92 8.80 -3.93
N GLY A 199 18.15 7.62 -4.47
CA GLY A 199 18.70 6.47 -3.74
C GLY A 199 18.22 5.16 -4.31
N ARG A 200 18.60 4.05 -3.67
CA ARG A 200 18.23 2.69 -4.09
C ARG A 200 16.85 2.29 -3.55
N ALA A 201 16.31 1.21 -4.13
CA ALA A 201 15.08 0.59 -3.66
C ALA A 201 15.36 -0.75 -2.96
N GLY A 202 14.39 -1.22 -2.16
CA GLY A 202 14.53 -2.48 -1.44
C GLY A 202 13.26 -2.87 -0.68
N LEU A 203 13.43 -3.79 0.26
CA LEU A 203 12.35 -4.38 1.03
C LEU A 203 12.49 -4.05 2.52
N TRP A 204 11.36 -4.10 3.24
CA TRP A 204 11.27 -3.69 4.62
C TRP A 204 10.25 -4.54 5.39
N THR A 205 10.59 -4.84 6.65
CA THR A 205 9.64 -5.32 7.65
C THR A 205 9.90 -4.65 8.99
N LYS A 206 9.02 -4.86 9.96
CA LYS A 206 9.16 -4.32 11.32
C LYS A 206 9.08 -5.44 12.35
N ALA A 207 9.83 -5.27 13.44
CA ALA A 207 9.78 -6.10 14.65
C ALA A 207 9.87 -7.59 14.34
N ASP A 208 8.89 -8.36 14.80
CA ASP A 208 8.80 -9.81 14.64
C ASP A 208 8.04 -10.26 13.37
N SER A 209 7.90 -9.37 12.38
CA SER A 209 7.29 -9.73 11.09
C SER A 209 8.11 -10.77 10.35
N ILE A 210 7.59 -11.99 10.21
CA ILE A 210 8.12 -12.98 9.26
C ILE A 210 7.34 -12.84 7.98
N THR A 211 8.02 -12.44 6.90
CA THR A 211 7.38 -12.09 5.62
C THR A 211 8.20 -12.64 4.45
N ALA A 212 7.51 -13.27 3.52
CA ALA A 212 8.08 -13.68 2.24
C ALA A 212 7.80 -12.63 1.17
N PHE A 213 8.76 -12.48 0.25
CA PHE A 213 8.73 -11.54 -0.86
C PHE A 213 9.07 -12.24 -2.17
N ASP A 214 8.43 -11.81 -3.25
CA ASP A 214 8.69 -12.27 -4.60
C ASP A 214 8.36 -11.17 -5.63
N ASP A 215 8.76 -11.39 -6.89
CA ASP A 215 8.45 -10.49 -8.00
C ASP A 215 8.77 -9.01 -7.72
N LEU A 216 9.89 -8.73 -7.03
CA LEU A 216 10.31 -7.33 -6.89
C LEU A 216 10.72 -6.79 -8.25
N THR A 217 9.97 -5.84 -8.77
CA THR A 217 10.27 -5.16 -10.03
C THR A 217 10.62 -3.71 -9.75
N ILE A 218 11.76 -3.26 -10.28
CA ILE A 218 12.25 -1.89 -10.16
C ILE A 218 12.41 -1.31 -11.56
N ARG A 219 11.75 -0.18 -11.81
CA ARG A 219 11.99 0.73 -12.95
C ARG A 219 12.50 2.03 -12.36
N GLY A 220 13.59 2.56 -12.83
CA GLY A 220 14.14 3.77 -12.25
C GLY A 220 14.95 4.61 -13.25
N VAL A 221 14.87 5.93 -13.07
CA VAL A 221 15.70 6.89 -13.78
C VAL A 221 16.95 7.16 -12.95
N GLY A 222 18.12 6.82 -13.49
CA GLY A 222 19.40 7.02 -12.82
C GLY A 222 19.73 8.49 -12.60
N ILE A 223 20.68 8.75 -11.68
CA ILE A 223 21.22 10.09 -11.45
C ILE A 223 22.07 10.46 -12.66
N GLY A 224 21.68 11.52 -13.40
CA GLY A 224 22.42 12.01 -14.57
C GLY A 224 21.97 11.41 -15.90
N GLY A 225 20.77 10.81 -15.95
CA GLY A 225 20.09 10.40 -17.17
C GLY A 225 19.21 11.50 -17.76
#